data_7c4b6ad4068449c7309078c80921c84f
#
_entry.id   7c4b6ad4068449c7309078c80921c84f
#
_cell.length_a   1.000
_cell.length_b   1.000
_cell.length_c   1.000
_cell.angle_alpha   90.00
_cell.angle_beta   90.00
_cell.angle_gamma   90.00
#
_symmetry.space_group_name_H-M   'P 1'
#
loop_
_entity.id
_entity.type
_entity.pdbx_description
1 polymer ?
#
loop_
_entity_poly.entity_id
_entity_poly.type
_entity_poly.pdbx_seq_one_letter_code
_entity_poly.pdbx_strand_id
1 'polypeptide(L)'
;LKQAFVKYENFHEDTMKKIGISVTDPTDWTGLALCNSIKHFGMEPLVFSLGEATSKIPAGKLYSGKIDLMALDAVIVRDLGPSTRNDVSFRFDILCQLEELGIAVINSPESIARAANKYVSSYMFRKNGIATPGTVVTNCVDEALEALVSFGRAVVKPVFGYKGIGVECVRNDEKGILKLKELMEKNGLVYIQEFIPNPGRDIRVFVVNNELVGSIYRIAPEGSWINNLSQGGTAKPCILTPEQEKLSLRASDVIGTTYSGVDIIEGDRDYVMEINGTPSGKGIFEACGVEVTKNIAEYVRDSIK
;
A
#
# COMPACT_ATOMS: atom_id res chain seq x y z
N LEU A 1 -18.57 1.85 66.69
CA LEU A 1 -18.86 2.43 65.35
C LEU A 1 -17.76 2.02 64.40
N LYS A 2 -17.93 0.89 63.71
CA LYS A 2 -17.10 0.43 62.60
C LYS A 2 -17.69 0.99 61.33
N GLN A 3 -17.01 1.95 60.70
CA GLN A 3 -17.30 2.40 59.36
C GLN A 3 -16.86 1.30 58.37
N ALA A 4 -17.80 0.73 57.64
CA ALA A 4 -17.56 -0.18 56.50
C ALA A 4 -17.14 0.70 55.30
N PHE A 5 -15.87 0.58 54.89
CA PHE A 5 -15.42 1.08 53.60
C PHE A 5 -15.98 0.16 52.52
N VAL A 6 -16.99 0.64 51.79
CA VAL A 6 -17.42 0.03 50.54
C VAL A 6 -16.37 0.40 49.51
N LYS A 7 -15.54 -0.59 49.08
CA LYS A 7 -14.74 -0.48 47.88
C LYS A 7 -15.70 -0.38 46.69
N TYR A 8 -15.78 0.76 46.08
CA TYR A 8 -16.27 0.91 44.73
C TYR A 8 -15.25 0.25 43.82
N GLU A 9 -15.47 -0.97 43.43
CA GLU A 9 -14.82 -1.54 42.23
C GLU A 9 -15.37 -0.76 41.05
N ASN A 10 -14.52 0.07 40.43
CA ASN A 10 -14.81 0.68 39.15
C ASN A 10 -14.96 -0.45 38.15
N PHE A 11 -16.17 -0.86 37.86
CA PHE A 11 -16.49 -1.57 36.64
C PHE A 11 -16.19 -0.59 35.50
N HIS A 12 -15.01 -0.68 34.89
CA HIS A 12 -14.83 -0.22 33.53
C HIS A 12 -15.79 -1.07 32.69
N GLU A 13 -16.89 -0.50 32.24
CA GLU A 13 -17.61 -1.05 31.10
C GLU A 13 -16.57 -1.16 29.99
N ASP A 14 -16.26 -2.39 29.65
CA ASP A 14 -15.36 -2.73 28.54
C ASP A 14 -16.11 -2.35 27.25
N THR A 15 -16.09 -1.06 26.92
CA THR A 15 -16.74 -0.58 25.71
C THR A 15 -16.02 -1.16 24.51
N MET A 16 -16.75 -1.90 23.68
CA MET A 16 -16.23 -2.54 22.47
C MET A 16 -15.44 -1.54 21.65
N LYS A 17 -14.18 -1.86 21.35
CA LYS A 17 -13.26 -1.02 20.57
C LYS A 17 -13.79 -0.79 19.16
N LYS A 18 -13.80 0.46 18.71
CA LYS A 18 -14.34 0.92 17.42
C LYS A 18 -13.22 1.09 16.40
N ILE A 19 -13.20 0.28 15.37
CA ILE A 19 -12.17 0.28 14.35
C ILE A 19 -12.73 0.84 13.05
N GLY A 20 -12.25 2.01 12.65
CA GLY A 20 -12.57 2.61 11.37
C GLY A 20 -11.89 1.85 10.22
N ILE A 21 -12.61 1.61 9.13
CA ILE A 21 -12.04 1.09 7.89
C ILE A 21 -12.31 2.13 6.81
N SER A 22 -11.25 2.82 6.39
CA SER A 22 -11.33 3.78 5.29
C SER A 22 -11.34 3.05 3.96
N VAL A 23 -12.48 3.02 3.28
CA VAL A 23 -12.66 2.42 1.96
C VAL A 23 -13.70 3.20 1.16
N THR A 24 -13.42 3.39 -0.13
CA THR A 24 -14.33 4.15 -1.02
C THR A 24 -15.48 3.28 -1.53
N ASP A 25 -15.18 2.06 -1.95
CA ASP A 25 -16.17 1.09 -2.43
C ASP A 25 -16.59 0.16 -1.28
N PRO A 26 -17.82 0.25 -0.77
CA PRO A 26 -18.29 -0.62 0.31
C PRO A 26 -18.35 -2.11 -0.08
N THR A 27 -18.23 -2.43 -1.37
CA THR A 27 -18.17 -3.81 -1.88
C THR A 27 -16.75 -4.32 -2.05
N ASP A 28 -15.71 -3.51 -1.70
CA ASP A 28 -14.31 -3.95 -1.76
C ASP A 28 -14.11 -5.22 -0.93
N TRP A 29 -13.61 -6.26 -1.59
CA TRP A 29 -13.41 -7.57 -0.97
C TRP A 29 -12.55 -7.49 0.30
N THR A 30 -11.47 -6.70 0.27
CA THR A 30 -10.55 -6.57 1.41
C THR A 30 -11.20 -5.80 2.56
N GLY A 31 -11.99 -4.76 2.25
CA GLY A 31 -12.78 -4.03 3.25
C GLY A 31 -13.77 -4.93 3.96
N LEU A 32 -14.51 -5.75 3.22
CA LEU A 32 -15.46 -6.73 3.79
C LEU A 32 -14.74 -7.80 4.63
N ALA A 33 -13.60 -8.32 4.16
CA ALA A 33 -12.79 -9.29 4.89
C ALA A 33 -12.22 -8.69 6.19
N LEU A 34 -11.78 -7.41 6.18
CA LEU A 34 -11.37 -6.68 7.37
C LEU A 34 -12.51 -6.56 8.38
N CYS A 35 -13.73 -6.20 7.95
CA CYS A 35 -14.90 -6.15 8.82
C CYS A 35 -15.13 -7.48 9.54
N ASN A 36 -15.05 -8.60 8.81
CA ASN A 36 -15.21 -9.93 9.40
C ASN A 36 -14.10 -10.27 10.39
N SER A 37 -12.85 -9.93 10.04
CA SER A 37 -11.70 -10.19 10.92
C SER A 37 -11.75 -9.35 12.20
N ILE A 38 -12.15 -8.07 12.12
CA ILE A 38 -12.32 -7.18 13.27
C ILE A 38 -13.38 -7.73 14.21
N LYS A 39 -14.56 -8.14 13.68
CA LYS A 39 -15.63 -8.78 14.46
C LYS A 39 -15.16 -10.08 15.11
N HIS A 40 -14.37 -10.89 14.42
CA HIS A 40 -13.82 -12.14 14.95
C HIS A 40 -12.99 -11.90 16.23
N PHE A 41 -12.28 -10.77 16.32
CA PHE A 41 -11.51 -10.37 17.50
C PHE A 41 -12.31 -9.54 18.52
N GLY A 42 -13.64 -9.50 18.43
CA GLY A 42 -14.51 -8.83 19.41
C GLY A 42 -14.51 -7.30 19.32
N MET A 43 -14.12 -6.72 18.19
CA MET A 43 -14.11 -5.28 17.93
C MET A 43 -15.25 -4.87 16.98
N GLU A 44 -15.67 -3.60 17.00
CA GLU A 44 -16.71 -3.04 16.13
C GLU A 44 -16.11 -2.40 14.89
N PRO A 45 -16.30 -2.94 13.66
CA PRO A 45 -15.85 -2.29 12.43
C PRO A 45 -16.83 -1.18 12.01
N LEU A 46 -16.30 0.00 11.72
CA LEU A 46 -17.04 1.14 11.19
C LEU A 46 -16.45 1.52 9.82
N VAL A 47 -17.20 1.24 8.75
CA VAL A 47 -16.76 1.53 7.38
C VAL A 47 -17.10 2.97 7.01
N PHE A 48 -16.12 3.72 6.50
CA PHE A 48 -16.30 5.09 6.07
C PHE A 48 -15.44 5.43 4.84
N SER A 49 -15.78 6.51 4.14
CA SER A 49 -15.01 7.02 3.03
C SER A 49 -14.35 8.36 3.39
N LEU A 50 -13.04 8.45 3.18
CA LEU A 50 -12.34 9.74 3.31
C LEU A 50 -12.84 10.78 2.30
N GLY A 51 -13.45 10.35 1.18
CA GLY A 51 -14.09 11.25 0.22
C GLY A 51 -15.32 11.98 0.77
N GLU A 52 -15.91 11.50 1.87
CA GLU A 52 -17.05 12.12 2.57
C GLU A 52 -16.63 12.81 3.88
N ALA A 53 -15.32 12.89 4.14
CA ALA A 53 -14.82 13.46 5.38
C ALA A 53 -15.11 14.98 5.47
N THR A 54 -15.47 15.42 6.65
CA THR A 54 -15.76 16.82 6.95
C THR A 54 -15.08 17.21 8.26
N SER A 55 -14.30 18.28 8.20
CA SER A 55 -13.70 18.92 9.37
C SER A 55 -14.37 20.25 9.66
N LYS A 56 -14.78 20.47 10.91
CA LYS A 56 -15.34 21.75 11.40
C LYS A 56 -14.38 22.36 12.42
N ILE A 57 -13.43 23.15 11.97
CA ILE A 57 -12.30 23.61 12.77
C ILE A 57 -12.73 24.36 14.04
N PRO A 58 -13.62 25.37 14.03
CA PRO A 58 -13.99 26.06 15.28
C PRO A 58 -14.73 25.14 16.26
N ALA A 59 -15.45 24.15 15.76
CA ALA A 59 -16.22 23.21 16.57
C ALA A 59 -15.41 21.98 17.01
N GLY A 60 -14.17 21.82 16.51
CA GLY A 60 -13.32 20.65 16.78
C GLY A 60 -13.97 19.34 16.39
N LYS A 61 -14.73 19.29 15.28
CA LYS A 61 -15.44 18.09 14.84
C LYS A 61 -14.84 17.53 13.56
N LEU A 62 -14.64 16.21 13.53
CA LEU A 62 -14.14 15.47 12.40
C LEU A 62 -15.01 14.24 12.18
N TYR A 63 -15.70 14.14 11.03
CA TYR A 63 -16.63 13.05 10.76
C TYR A 63 -16.68 12.67 9.29
N SER A 64 -17.13 11.45 8.97
CA SER A 64 -17.49 11.01 7.62
C SER A 64 -18.89 10.42 7.64
N GLY A 65 -19.81 11.01 6.88
CA GLY A 65 -21.21 10.68 6.97
C GLY A 65 -21.76 10.87 8.39
N LYS A 66 -22.15 9.77 9.03
CA LYS A 66 -22.64 9.77 10.43
C LYS A 66 -21.59 9.32 11.45
N ILE A 67 -20.40 8.94 10.99
CA ILE A 67 -19.33 8.40 11.85
C ILE A 67 -18.48 9.56 12.36
N ASP A 68 -18.42 9.71 13.69
CA ASP A 68 -17.45 10.58 14.34
C ASP A 68 -16.08 9.89 14.32
N LEU A 69 -15.15 10.45 13.55
CA LEU A 69 -13.81 9.86 13.38
C LEU A 69 -12.95 10.02 14.65
N MET A 70 -13.29 10.99 15.52
CA MET A 70 -12.60 11.21 16.79
C MET A 70 -13.01 10.21 17.88
N ALA A 71 -14.09 9.47 17.65
CA ALA A 71 -14.58 8.41 18.55
C ALA A 71 -14.07 7.01 18.19
N LEU A 72 -13.15 6.91 17.23
CA LEU A 72 -12.51 5.66 16.81
C LEU A 72 -11.29 5.36 17.70
N ASP A 73 -11.05 4.09 18.01
CA ASP A 73 -9.85 3.64 18.70
C ASP A 73 -8.67 3.44 17.72
N ALA A 74 -8.97 3.05 16.47
CA ALA A 74 -7.99 2.94 15.39
C ALA A 74 -8.65 3.10 14.02
N VAL A 75 -7.84 3.37 12.99
CA VAL A 75 -8.25 3.43 11.59
C VAL A 75 -7.35 2.54 10.75
N ILE A 76 -7.93 1.62 9.99
CA ILE A 76 -7.24 0.85 8.95
C ILE A 76 -7.50 1.54 7.60
N VAL A 77 -6.43 2.01 6.96
CA VAL A 77 -6.52 2.69 5.66
C VAL A 77 -6.48 1.66 4.55
N ARG A 78 -7.64 1.35 3.94
CA ARG A 78 -7.72 0.46 2.80
C ARG A 78 -7.51 1.19 1.48
N ASP A 79 -8.04 2.40 1.35
CA ASP A 79 -7.75 3.32 0.26
C ASP A 79 -8.01 4.78 0.66
N LEU A 80 -7.48 5.70 -0.14
CA LEU A 80 -7.67 7.14 0.01
C LEU A 80 -8.77 7.68 -0.91
N GLY A 81 -9.38 6.83 -1.72
CA GLY A 81 -10.34 7.20 -2.75
C GLY A 81 -9.71 7.74 -4.03
N PRO A 82 -10.54 7.98 -5.08
CA PRO A 82 -10.08 8.50 -6.36
C PRO A 82 -9.48 9.90 -6.19
N SER A 83 -8.38 10.18 -6.90
CA SER A 83 -7.74 11.47 -6.84
C SER A 83 -8.41 12.47 -7.77
N THR A 84 -8.94 13.53 -7.22
CA THR A 84 -9.20 14.80 -7.90
C THR A 84 -8.34 15.86 -7.21
N ARG A 85 -7.89 16.84 -7.96
CA ARG A 85 -6.76 17.77 -7.69
C ARG A 85 -6.38 18.15 -6.25
N ASN A 86 -7.33 18.53 -5.39
CA ASN A 86 -7.00 19.07 -4.05
C ASN A 86 -7.51 18.20 -2.90
N ASP A 87 -8.35 17.22 -3.19
CA ASP A 87 -9.02 16.44 -2.15
C ASP A 87 -8.16 15.29 -1.60
N VAL A 88 -7.15 14.81 -2.35
CA VAL A 88 -6.23 13.77 -1.86
C VAL A 88 -5.35 14.30 -0.72
N SER A 89 -4.81 15.53 -0.85
CA SER A 89 -4.05 16.14 0.25
C SER A 89 -4.92 16.35 1.48
N PHE A 90 -6.15 16.86 1.30
CA PHE A 90 -7.08 17.01 2.43
C PHE A 90 -7.39 15.69 3.14
N ARG A 91 -7.64 14.61 2.39
CA ARG A 91 -7.86 13.27 2.97
C ARG A 91 -6.64 12.76 3.71
N PHE A 92 -5.46 13.06 3.19
CA PHE A 92 -4.20 12.72 3.83
C PHE A 92 -4.00 13.52 5.12
N ASP A 93 -4.31 14.83 5.10
CA ASP A 93 -4.26 15.70 6.28
C ASP A 93 -5.24 15.22 7.37
N ILE A 94 -6.42 14.68 6.99
CA ILE A 94 -7.34 14.04 7.94
C ILE A 94 -6.68 12.87 8.67
N LEU A 95 -5.95 12.01 7.95
CA LEU A 95 -5.26 10.88 8.58
C LEU A 95 -4.14 11.36 9.52
N CYS A 96 -3.38 12.39 9.13
CA CYS A 96 -2.37 13.01 9.98
C CYS A 96 -3.01 13.61 11.24
N GLN A 97 -4.16 14.31 11.11
CA GLN A 97 -4.89 14.86 12.23
C GLN A 97 -5.39 13.77 13.20
N LEU A 98 -5.83 12.61 12.70
CA LEU A 98 -6.22 11.48 13.54
C LEU A 98 -5.04 10.94 14.34
N GLU A 99 -3.84 10.82 13.74
CA GLU A 99 -2.62 10.44 14.46
C GLU A 99 -2.25 11.47 15.55
N GLU A 100 -2.32 12.77 15.23
CA GLU A 100 -2.06 13.86 16.22
C GLU A 100 -3.04 13.80 17.39
N LEU A 101 -4.27 13.36 17.18
CA LEU A 101 -5.29 13.14 18.21
C LEU A 101 -5.08 11.83 19.00
N GLY A 102 -4.06 11.04 18.68
CA GLY A 102 -3.72 9.78 19.35
C GLY A 102 -4.51 8.58 18.88
N ILE A 103 -5.23 8.68 17.75
CA ILE A 103 -5.92 7.56 17.11
C ILE A 103 -4.91 6.80 16.25
N ALA A 104 -4.77 5.50 16.47
CA ALA A 104 -3.85 4.68 15.68
C ALA A 104 -4.30 4.60 14.22
N VAL A 105 -3.48 5.09 13.29
CA VAL A 105 -3.73 5.01 11.84
C VAL A 105 -2.83 3.95 11.21
N ILE A 106 -3.40 2.93 10.59
CA ILE A 106 -2.71 1.73 10.07
C ILE A 106 -3.04 1.54 8.58
N ASN A 107 -2.09 1.69 7.69
CA ASN A 107 -0.71 2.17 7.89
C ASN A 107 -0.68 3.67 8.23
N SER A 108 0.43 4.09 8.85
CA SER A 108 0.64 5.51 9.14
C SER A 108 0.60 6.35 7.85
N PRO A 109 0.13 7.60 7.87
CA PRO A 109 0.14 8.48 6.70
C PRO A 109 1.52 8.60 6.07
N GLU A 110 2.57 8.72 6.88
CA GLU A 110 3.95 8.80 6.40
C GLU A 110 4.35 7.57 5.59
N SER A 111 4.07 6.36 6.10
CA SER A 111 4.41 5.11 5.41
C SER A 111 3.59 4.91 4.13
N ILE A 112 2.32 5.32 4.13
CA ILE A 112 1.49 5.32 2.92
C ILE A 112 2.07 6.27 1.88
N ALA A 113 2.49 7.49 2.27
CA ALA A 113 3.09 8.44 1.35
C ALA A 113 4.41 7.93 0.74
N ARG A 114 5.28 7.33 1.57
CA ARG A 114 6.53 6.72 1.12
C ARG A 114 6.28 5.57 0.15
N ALA A 115 5.34 4.70 0.44
CA ALA A 115 4.98 3.57 -0.41
C ALA A 115 4.34 4.01 -1.73
N ALA A 116 3.45 5.01 -1.71
CA ALA A 116 2.76 5.51 -2.89
C ALA A 116 3.67 6.25 -3.87
N ASN A 117 4.76 6.84 -3.39
CA ASN A 117 5.73 7.59 -4.19
C ASN A 117 6.88 6.68 -4.64
N LYS A 118 6.84 6.21 -5.90
CA LYS A 118 7.86 5.31 -6.46
C LYS A 118 9.28 5.87 -6.42
N TYR A 119 9.44 7.18 -6.55
CA TYR A 119 10.76 7.81 -6.41
C TYR A 119 11.28 7.70 -4.98
N VAL A 120 10.46 8.04 -4.00
CA VAL A 120 10.84 7.99 -2.58
C VAL A 120 11.14 6.54 -2.15
N SER A 121 10.28 5.59 -2.48
CA SER A 121 10.50 4.18 -2.13
C SER A 121 11.78 3.63 -2.77
N SER A 122 12.03 3.88 -4.06
CA SER A 122 13.25 3.45 -4.75
C SER A 122 14.52 4.09 -4.15
N TYR A 123 14.46 5.38 -3.82
CA TYR A 123 15.56 6.06 -3.13
C TYR A 123 15.85 5.43 -1.76
N MET A 124 14.79 5.16 -0.97
CA MET A 124 14.94 4.54 0.35
C MET A 124 15.49 3.11 0.24
N PHE A 125 15.03 2.32 -0.72
CA PHE A 125 15.56 0.98 -1.00
C PHE A 125 17.05 1.03 -1.30
N ARG A 126 17.45 1.86 -2.24
CA ARG A 126 18.87 2.02 -2.59
C ARG A 126 19.71 2.47 -1.39
N LYS A 127 19.27 3.48 -0.65
CA LYS A 127 19.96 4.00 0.54
C LYS A 127 20.22 2.91 1.58
N ASN A 128 19.33 1.93 1.67
CA ASN A 128 19.41 0.82 2.62
C ASN A 128 19.97 -0.47 2.00
N GLY A 129 20.57 -0.42 0.81
CA GLY A 129 21.21 -1.57 0.16
C GLY A 129 20.23 -2.65 -0.30
N ILE A 130 18.97 -2.27 -0.56
CA ILE A 130 17.96 -3.14 -1.17
C ILE A 130 18.09 -3.01 -2.69
N ALA A 131 18.24 -4.13 -3.38
CA ALA A 131 18.35 -4.14 -4.82
C ALA A 131 17.04 -3.68 -5.48
N THR A 132 17.15 -2.66 -6.35
CA THR A 132 16.08 -2.14 -7.20
C THR A 132 16.65 -1.90 -8.59
N PRO A 133 15.87 -2.05 -9.69
CA PRO A 133 16.40 -1.83 -11.03
C PRO A 133 16.93 -0.40 -11.24
N GLY A 134 17.84 -0.23 -12.18
CA GLY A 134 18.33 1.08 -12.59
C GLY A 134 17.15 2.03 -12.87
N THR A 135 17.17 3.22 -12.27
CA THR A 135 16.01 4.13 -12.31
C THR A 135 16.48 5.57 -12.46
N VAL A 136 15.88 6.31 -13.38
CA VAL A 136 16.04 7.75 -13.57
C VAL A 136 14.68 8.42 -13.45
N VAL A 137 14.59 9.50 -12.69
CA VAL A 137 13.38 10.32 -12.55
C VAL A 137 13.73 11.73 -12.96
N THR A 138 13.11 12.22 -14.04
CA THR A 138 13.50 13.50 -14.64
C THR A 138 12.34 14.17 -15.37
N ASN A 139 12.41 15.50 -15.46
CA ASN A 139 11.64 16.34 -16.38
C ASN A 139 12.47 16.84 -17.57
N CYS A 140 13.77 16.45 -17.64
CA CYS A 140 14.64 16.78 -18.75
C CYS A 140 14.59 15.69 -19.82
N VAL A 141 14.30 16.08 -21.08
CA VAL A 141 14.16 15.13 -22.19
C VAL A 141 15.49 14.45 -22.50
N ASP A 142 16.59 15.18 -22.46
CA ASP A 142 17.92 14.63 -22.76
C ASP A 142 18.33 13.57 -21.76
N GLU A 143 18.14 13.81 -20.45
CA GLU A 143 18.38 12.84 -19.39
C GLU A 143 17.52 11.57 -19.53
N ALA A 144 16.26 11.72 -19.94
CA ALA A 144 15.37 10.59 -20.17
C ALA A 144 15.82 9.75 -21.39
N LEU A 145 16.29 10.40 -22.44
CA LEU A 145 16.82 9.73 -23.63
C LEU A 145 18.15 9.02 -23.33
N GLU A 146 19.05 9.66 -22.58
CA GLU A 146 20.29 9.02 -22.12
C GLU A 146 20.03 7.77 -21.27
N ALA A 147 19.05 7.84 -20.37
CA ALA A 147 18.60 6.69 -19.60
C ALA A 147 18.08 5.57 -20.51
N LEU A 148 17.25 5.88 -21.52
CA LEU A 148 16.75 4.89 -22.47
C LEU A 148 17.86 4.26 -23.29
N VAL A 149 18.86 5.05 -23.72
CA VAL A 149 20.05 4.53 -24.41
C VAL A 149 20.82 3.58 -23.50
N SER A 150 21.05 3.97 -22.24
CA SER A 150 21.78 3.16 -21.26
C SER A 150 21.07 1.81 -20.95
N PHE A 151 19.74 1.84 -20.80
CA PHE A 151 18.96 0.65 -20.45
C PHE A 151 18.61 -0.21 -21.68
N GLY A 152 18.64 0.33 -22.90
CA GLY A 152 18.24 -0.33 -24.13
C GLY A 152 16.73 -0.64 -24.20
N ARG A 153 16.15 -1.08 -23.09
CA ARG A 153 14.72 -1.30 -22.88
C ARG A 153 14.33 -0.82 -21.49
N ALA A 154 13.26 -0.04 -21.40
CA ALA A 154 12.85 0.58 -20.15
C ALA A 154 11.33 0.51 -19.96
N VAL A 155 10.93 0.63 -18.70
CA VAL A 155 9.52 0.78 -18.28
C VAL A 155 9.34 2.20 -17.76
N VAL A 156 8.44 2.95 -18.40
CA VAL A 156 8.04 4.29 -17.97
C VAL A 156 6.79 4.16 -17.12
N LYS A 157 6.81 4.76 -15.94
CA LYS A 157 5.74 4.67 -14.94
C LYS A 157 5.35 6.06 -14.45
N PRO A 158 4.09 6.32 -14.07
CA PRO A 158 3.78 7.49 -13.26
C PRO A 158 4.44 7.35 -11.88
N VAL A 159 4.92 8.46 -11.32
CA VAL A 159 5.51 8.47 -9.96
C VAL A 159 4.47 8.03 -8.93
N PHE A 160 3.25 8.54 -9.08
CA PHE A 160 2.08 8.10 -8.33
C PHE A 160 1.17 7.31 -9.27
N GLY A 161 0.85 6.08 -8.93
CA GLY A 161 0.01 5.23 -9.76
C GLY A 161 -0.28 3.89 -9.08
N TYR A 162 -1.29 3.20 -9.56
CA TYR A 162 -1.74 1.92 -9.01
C TYR A 162 -2.25 1.00 -10.12
N LYS A 163 -2.26 -0.30 -9.85
CA LYS A 163 -2.80 -1.35 -10.75
C LYS A 163 -2.17 -1.39 -12.14
N GLY A 164 -0.94 -0.88 -12.32
CA GLY A 164 -0.26 -0.86 -13.62
C GLY A 164 -0.82 0.15 -14.63
N ILE A 165 -1.70 1.07 -14.21
CA ILE A 165 -2.26 2.10 -15.09
C ILE A 165 -1.18 3.12 -15.47
N GLY A 166 -1.06 3.40 -16.78
CA GLY A 166 -0.07 4.35 -17.29
C GLY A 166 1.37 3.83 -17.32
N VAL A 167 1.55 2.50 -17.19
CA VAL A 167 2.85 1.84 -17.29
C VAL A 167 3.10 1.45 -18.74
N GLU A 168 4.19 1.94 -19.33
CA GLU A 168 4.54 1.76 -20.75
C GLU A 168 5.94 1.15 -20.85
N CYS A 169 6.12 0.22 -21.79
CA CYS A 169 7.43 -0.33 -22.12
C CYS A 169 7.96 0.34 -23.40
N VAL A 170 9.16 0.90 -23.33
CA VAL A 170 9.81 1.57 -24.44
C VAL A 170 11.17 0.91 -24.74
N ARG A 171 11.60 0.96 -26.01
CA ARG A 171 12.90 0.47 -26.47
C ARG A 171 13.72 1.63 -27.04
N ASN A 172 15.02 1.46 -27.07
CA ASN A 172 15.90 2.41 -27.72
C ASN A 172 15.85 2.25 -29.24
N ASP A 173 14.70 2.65 -29.82
CA ASP A 173 14.42 2.73 -31.25
C ASP A 173 13.57 3.99 -31.53
N GLU A 174 13.37 4.33 -32.79
CA GLU A 174 12.62 5.54 -33.19
C GLU A 174 11.23 5.60 -32.55
N LYS A 175 10.51 4.47 -32.51
CA LYS A 175 9.17 4.38 -31.95
C LYS A 175 9.18 4.60 -30.42
N GLY A 176 10.13 4.00 -29.73
CA GLY A 176 10.28 4.16 -28.28
C GLY A 176 10.72 5.57 -27.89
N ILE A 177 11.59 6.19 -28.64
CA ILE A 177 12.01 7.60 -28.46
C ILE A 177 10.82 8.55 -28.61
N LEU A 178 10.02 8.37 -29.67
CA LEU A 178 8.81 9.19 -29.89
C LEU A 178 7.81 8.99 -28.74
N LYS A 179 7.61 7.73 -28.33
CA LYS A 179 6.70 7.42 -27.20
C LYS A 179 7.17 8.03 -25.89
N LEU A 180 8.46 7.98 -25.60
CA LEU A 180 9.02 8.59 -24.39
C LEU A 180 8.80 10.11 -24.37
N LYS A 181 9.03 10.79 -25.49
CA LYS A 181 8.77 12.22 -25.63
C LYS A 181 7.30 12.57 -25.42
N GLU A 182 6.37 11.81 -26.03
CA GLU A 182 4.93 11.95 -25.82
C GLU A 182 4.56 11.83 -24.32
N LEU A 183 5.11 10.82 -23.63
CA LEU A 183 4.87 10.61 -22.21
C LEU A 183 5.39 11.76 -21.35
N MET A 184 6.54 12.34 -21.72
CA MET A 184 7.10 13.50 -21.03
C MET A 184 6.25 14.76 -21.25
N GLU A 185 5.81 15.03 -22.47
CA GLU A 185 4.91 16.15 -22.76
C GLU A 185 3.62 16.04 -21.98
N LYS A 186 3.04 14.83 -21.92
CA LYS A 186 1.79 14.57 -21.19
C LYS A 186 1.90 14.71 -19.68
N ASN A 187 2.99 14.21 -19.11
CA ASN A 187 3.12 14.04 -17.65
C ASN A 187 4.04 15.11 -17.00
N GLY A 188 4.86 15.80 -17.78
CA GLY A 188 5.86 16.78 -17.31
C GLY A 188 7.04 16.15 -16.56
N LEU A 189 6.87 14.97 -15.99
CA LEU A 189 7.86 14.20 -15.24
C LEU A 189 7.72 12.73 -15.60
N VAL A 190 8.84 12.03 -15.79
CA VAL A 190 8.86 10.58 -16.01
C VAL A 190 9.71 9.87 -14.96
N TYR A 191 9.24 8.70 -14.54
CA TYR A 191 9.98 7.69 -13.82
C TYR A 191 10.29 6.59 -14.84
N ILE A 192 11.53 6.54 -15.31
CA ILE A 192 12.02 5.57 -16.28
C ILE A 192 12.90 4.55 -15.56
N GLN A 193 12.57 3.27 -15.70
CA GLN A 193 13.23 2.17 -15.01
C GLN A 193 13.69 1.11 -16.02
N GLU A 194 14.87 0.58 -15.81
CA GLU A 194 15.41 -0.54 -16.59
C GLU A 194 14.42 -1.72 -16.59
N PHE A 195 14.19 -2.27 -17.78
CA PHE A 195 13.41 -3.48 -17.91
C PHE A 195 14.24 -4.69 -17.52
N ILE A 196 13.87 -5.37 -16.44
CA ILE A 196 14.54 -6.60 -16.02
C ILE A 196 13.93 -7.78 -16.76
N PRO A 197 14.71 -8.51 -17.60
CA PRO A 197 14.27 -9.77 -18.17
C PRO A 197 13.88 -10.75 -17.06
N ASN A 198 12.70 -11.33 -17.17
CA ASN A 198 12.12 -12.17 -16.14
C ASN A 198 11.30 -13.31 -16.77
N PRO A 199 10.91 -14.36 -16.05
CA PRO A 199 10.18 -15.52 -16.57
C PRO A 199 8.69 -15.24 -16.86
N GLY A 200 8.27 -13.99 -17.09
CA GLY A 200 6.86 -13.61 -17.36
C GLY A 200 6.00 -13.59 -16.08
N ARG A 201 6.63 -13.43 -14.93
CA ARG A 201 5.97 -13.36 -13.63
C ARG A 201 6.73 -12.45 -12.67
N ASP A 202 6.05 -12.04 -11.61
CA ASP A 202 6.65 -11.47 -10.42
C ASP A 202 6.13 -12.16 -9.15
N ILE A 203 6.73 -11.82 -8.03
CA ILE A 203 6.34 -12.33 -6.71
C ILE A 203 5.69 -11.18 -5.94
N ARG A 204 4.45 -11.40 -5.46
CA ARG A 204 3.80 -10.55 -4.45
C ARG A 204 3.93 -11.21 -3.09
N VAL A 205 4.62 -10.55 -2.17
CA VAL A 205 4.75 -10.97 -0.77
C VAL A 205 3.87 -10.07 0.10
N PHE A 206 3.10 -10.67 1.00
CA PHE A 206 2.30 -9.94 1.98
C PHE A 206 2.99 -10.00 3.35
N VAL A 207 3.29 -8.83 3.89
CA VAL A 207 3.96 -8.66 5.20
C VAL A 207 2.99 -7.96 6.14
N VAL A 208 2.89 -8.42 7.38
CA VAL A 208 2.15 -7.76 8.48
C VAL A 208 3.02 -7.80 9.72
N ASN A 209 3.22 -6.66 10.37
CA ASN A 209 4.00 -6.54 11.60
C ASN A 209 5.38 -7.23 11.52
N ASN A 210 6.09 -7.00 10.41
CA ASN A 210 7.39 -7.60 10.12
C ASN A 210 7.39 -9.14 10.07
N GLU A 211 6.25 -9.75 9.77
CA GLU A 211 6.10 -11.19 9.54
C GLU A 211 5.55 -11.47 8.15
N LEU A 212 6.02 -12.55 7.53
CA LEU A 212 5.54 -13.02 6.24
C LEU A 212 4.22 -13.75 6.42
N VAL A 213 3.16 -13.24 5.80
CA VAL A 213 1.82 -13.83 5.92
C VAL A 213 1.46 -14.70 4.73
N GLY A 214 1.94 -14.35 3.55
CA GLY A 214 1.69 -15.14 2.35
C GLY A 214 2.40 -14.59 1.13
N SER A 215 2.61 -15.45 0.13
CA SER A 215 3.27 -15.08 -1.12
C SER A 215 2.69 -15.81 -2.31
N ILE A 216 2.63 -15.11 -3.45
CA ILE A 216 2.12 -15.64 -4.72
C ILE A 216 3.01 -15.19 -5.87
N TYR A 217 3.10 -16.02 -6.88
CA TYR A 217 3.44 -15.59 -8.23
C TYR A 217 2.24 -14.90 -8.86
N ARG A 218 2.48 -13.75 -9.49
CA ARG A 218 1.54 -13.14 -10.43
C ARG A 218 2.09 -13.38 -11.84
N ILE A 219 1.36 -14.10 -12.64
CA ILE A 219 1.79 -14.54 -13.97
C ILE A 219 1.06 -13.70 -15.00
N ALA A 220 1.81 -13.08 -15.91
CA ALA A 220 1.25 -12.28 -17.00
C ALA A 220 0.38 -13.14 -17.93
N PRO A 221 -0.70 -12.58 -18.51
CA PRO A 221 -1.42 -13.22 -19.60
C PRO A 221 -0.50 -13.46 -20.79
N GLU A 222 -0.84 -14.44 -21.63
CA GLU A 222 -0.09 -14.72 -22.87
C GLU A 222 0.02 -13.45 -23.74
N GLY A 223 1.23 -13.16 -24.21
CA GLY A 223 1.53 -11.96 -24.99
C GLY A 223 1.64 -10.64 -24.20
N SER A 224 1.43 -10.67 -22.88
CA SER A 224 1.62 -9.53 -21.98
C SER A 224 2.93 -9.63 -21.21
N TRP A 225 3.43 -8.48 -20.76
CA TRP A 225 4.56 -8.39 -19.81
C TRP A 225 4.12 -7.80 -18.47
N ILE A 226 2.84 -7.43 -18.32
CA ILE A 226 2.26 -6.86 -17.10
C ILE A 226 1.63 -7.99 -16.29
N ASN A 227 2.11 -8.16 -15.07
CA ASN A 227 1.74 -9.28 -14.18
C ASN A 227 0.57 -8.96 -13.23
N ASN A 228 0.10 -7.71 -13.24
CA ASN A 228 -0.96 -7.28 -12.32
C ASN A 228 -2.25 -8.10 -12.48
N LEU A 229 -2.78 -8.63 -11.37
CA LEU A 229 -4.03 -9.40 -11.37
C LEU A 229 -5.22 -8.61 -11.90
N SER A 230 -5.25 -7.29 -11.66
CA SER A 230 -6.27 -6.39 -12.20
C SER A 230 -6.24 -6.22 -13.72
N GLN A 231 -5.17 -6.68 -14.38
CA GLN A 231 -4.99 -6.64 -15.83
C GLN A 231 -5.02 -8.04 -16.46
N GLY A 232 -5.66 -9.00 -15.79
CA GLY A 232 -5.83 -10.36 -16.28
C GLY A 232 -4.73 -11.33 -15.88
N GLY A 233 -3.77 -10.93 -15.06
CA GLY A 233 -2.77 -11.84 -14.50
C GLY A 233 -3.40 -12.93 -13.64
N THR A 234 -2.73 -14.06 -13.51
CA THR A 234 -3.15 -15.18 -12.67
C THR A 234 -2.26 -15.33 -11.45
N ALA A 235 -2.87 -15.70 -10.30
CA ALA A 235 -2.15 -15.96 -9.05
C ALA A 235 -1.87 -17.45 -8.87
N LYS A 236 -0.66 -17.80 -8.42
CA LYS A 236 -0.30 -19.15 -7.97
C LYS A 236 0.49 -19.07 -6.66
N PRO A 237 0.38 -20.05 -5.75
CA PRO A 237 1.21 -20.09 -4.57
C PRO A 237 2.70 -19.99 -4.91
N CYS A 238 3.44 -19.23 -4.10
CA CYS A 238 4.88 -19.09 -4.21
C CYS A 238 5.53 -19.49 -2.88
N ILE A 239 6.60 -20.29 -2.96
CA ILE A 239 7.47 -20.56 -1.82
C ILE A 239 8.70 -19.67 -2.01
N LEU A 240 8.94 -18.77 -1.05
CA LEU A 240 10.07 -17.84 -1.10
C LEU A 240 11.38 -18.54 -0.79
N THR A 241 12.46 -18.05 -1.37
CA THR A 241 13.81 -18.34 -0.87
C THR A 241 14.10 -17.53 0.38
N PRO A 242 15.05 -17.94 1.24
CA PRO A 242 15.45 -17.16 2.43
C PRO A 242 15.90 -15.73 2.09
N GLU A 243 16.50 -15.53 0.92
CA GLU A 243 16.91 -14.22 0.41
C GLU A 243 15.69 -13.35 0.06
N GLN A 244 14.67 -13.92 -0.60
CA GLN A 244 13.42 -13.22 -0.94
C GLN A 244 12.61 -12.87 0.31
N GLU A 245 12.57 -13.76 1.30
CA GLU A 245 11.97 -13.50 2.61
C GLU A 245 12.63 -12.29 3.29
N LYS A 246 13.96 -12.33 3.43
CA LYS A 246 14.74 -11.24 4.02
C LYS A 246 14.57 -9.93 3.25
N LEU A 247 14.56 -10.00 1.93
CA LEU A 247 14.38 -8.84 1.05
C LEU A 247 13.02 -8.18 1.27
N SER A 248 11.95 -8.99 1.39
CA SER A 248 10.58 -8.52 1.61
C SER A 248 10.41 -7.85 2.97
N LEU A 249 10.92 -8.48 4.04
CA LEU A 249 10.86 -7.92 5.39
C LEU A 249 11.62 -6.59 5.48
N ARG A 250 12.85 -6.54 4.93
CA ARG A 250 13.64 -5.30 4.89
C ARG A 250 12.98 -4.19 4.09
N ALA A 251 12.32 -4.52 2.97
CA ALA A 251 11.62 -3.52 2.17
C ALA A 251 10.44 -2.91 2.95
N SER A 252 9.67 -3.73 3.67
CA SER A 252 8.57 -3.28 4.53
C SER A 252 9.07 -2.41 5.69
N ASP A 253 10.12 -2.84 6.37
CA ASP A 253 10.74 -2.12 7.50
C ASP A 253 11.27 -0.75 7.08
N VAL A 254 12.03 -0.68 5.97
CA VAL A 254 12.62 0.59 5.45
C VAL A 254 11.54 1.62 5.11
N ILE A 255 10.40 1.22 4.60
CA ILE A 255 9.28 2.12 4.31
C ILE A 255 8.49 2.46 5.59
N GLY A 256 8.53 1.59 6.58
CA GLY A 256 7.84 1.74 7.86
C GLY A 256 6.37 1.33 7.80
N THR A 257 6.03 0.37 6.93
CA THR A 257 4.65 -0.13 6.81
C THR A 257 4.35 -1.20 7.87
N THR A 258 3.21 -1.07 8.54
CA THR A 258 2.69 -2.13 9.42
C THR A 258 2.23 -3.33 8.61
N TYR A 259 1.56 -3.09 7.47
CA TYR A 259 1.26 -4.13 6.51
C TYR A 259 1.55 -3.66 5.09
N SER A 260 2.02 -4.55 4.25
CA SER A 260 2.41 -4.18 2.88
C SER A 260 2.34 -5.35 1.91
N GLY A 261 2.27 -5.01 0.62
CA GLY A 261 2.50 -5.91 -0.48
C GLY A 261 3.82 -5.56 -1.16
N VAL A 262 4.83 -6.38 -1.02
CA VAL A 262 6.15 -6.19 -1.66
C VAL A 262 6.17 -6.95 -2.98
N ASP A 263 6.57 -6.26 -4.05
CA ASP A 263 6.69 -6.83 -5.40
C ASP A 263 8.17 -7.08 -5.71
N ILE A 264 8.50 -8.34 -5.98
CA ILE A 264 9.86 -8.78 -6.34
C ILE A 264 9.84 -9.32 -7.75
N ILE A 265 10.85 -8.96 -8.55
CA ILE A 265 11.09 -9.55 -9.86
C ILE A 265 12.36 -10.39 -9.83
N GLU A 266 12.25 -11.61 -10.39
CA GLU A 266 13.35 -12.57 -10.54
C GLU A 266 14.09 -12.26 -11.84
N GLY A 267 15.28 -11.65 -11.77
CA GLY A 267 16.17 -11.34 -12.89
C GLY A 267 17.48 -12.11 -12.80
N ASP A 268 18.60 -11.44 -13.09
CA ASP A 268 19.94 -11.91 -12.77
C ASP A 268 20.18 -12.03 -11.26
N ARG A 269 19.39 -11.33 -10.49
CA ARG A 269 19.16 -11.41 -9.05
C ARG A 269 17.74 -10.95 -8.74
N ASP A 270 17.32 -11.04 -7.48
CA ASP A 270 16.03 -10.53 -7.04
C ASP A 270 16.06 -9.01 -6.82
N TYR A 271 15.05 -8.30 -7.39
CA TYR A 271 14.87 -6.87 -7.26
C TYR A 271 13.53 -6.54 -6.63
N VAL A 272 13.51 -5.62 -5.66
CA VAL A 272 12.27 -5.01 -5.20
C VAL A 272 11.84 -3.96 -6.23
N MET A 273 10.68 -4.17 -6.82
CA MET A 273 10.11 -3.29 -7.85
C MET A 273 9.26 -2.19 -7.24
N GLU A 274 8.49 -2.54 -6.23
CA GLU A 274 7.48 -1.68 -5.63
C GLU A 274 7.07 -2.22 -4.26
N ILE A 275 6.61 -1.33 -3.40
CA ILE A 275 5.89 -1.67 -2.18
C ILE A 275 4.54 -0.96 -2.18
N ASN A 276 3.49 -1.68 -1.81
CA ASN A 276 2.15 -1.14 -1.70
C ASN A 276 1.76 -1.06 -0.22
N GLY A 277 1.45 0.14 0.28
CA GLY A 277 1.03 0.36 1.67
C GLY A 277 -0.45 0.08 1.94
N THR A 278 -1.26 -0.19 0.91
CA THR A 278 -2.69 -0.54 1.05
C THR A 278 -3.05 -1.72 0.14
N PRO A 279 -2.32 -2.86 0.25
CA PRO A 279 -2.49 -3.97 -0.66
C PRO A 279 -3.82 -4.69 -0.48
N SER A 280 -4.36 -5.25 -1.57
CA SER A 280 -5.45 -6.21 -1.49
C SER A 280 -4.93 -7.60 -1.09
N GLY A 281 -5.58 -8.23 -0.12
CA GLY A 281 -5.30 -9.61 0.27
C GLY A 281 -5.99 -10.65 -0.59
N LYS A 282 -6.87 -10.25 -1.52
CA LYS A 282 -7.72 -11.15 -2.30
C LYS A 282 -6.93 -12.21 -3.07
N GLY A 283 -5.88 -11.80 -3.79
CA GLY A 283 -5.08 -12.75 -4.58
C GLY A 283 -4.34 -13.79 -3.73
N ILE A 284 -3.88 -13.41 -2.53
CA ILE A 284 -3.28 -14.36 -1.56
C ILE A 284 -4.35 -15.34 -1.07
N PHE A 285 -5.54 -14.84 -0.72
CA PHE A 285 -6.63 -15.70 -0.28
C PHE A 285 -7.06 -16.70 -1.36
N GLU A 286 -7.26 -16.24 -2.59
CA GLU A 286 -7.71 -17.08 -3.71
C GLU A 286 -6.68 -18.16 -4.08
N ALA A 287 -5.39 -17.84 -4.02
CA ALA A 287 -4.33 -18.76 -4.40
C ALA A 287 -3.86 -19.69 -3.26
N CYS A 288 -3.87 -19.20 -2.01
CA CYS A 288 -3.26 -19.89 -0.87
C CYS A 288 -4.26 -20.21 0.27
N GLY A 289 -5.48 -19.68 0.25
CA GLY A 289 -6.45 -19.81 1.33
C GLY A 289 -6.07 -19.01 2.60
N VAL A 290 -5.09 -18.09 2.52
CA VAL A 290 -4.59 -17.32 3.66
C VAL A 290 -5.38 -16.01 3.80
N GLU A 291 -6.00 -15.81 4.97
CA GLU A 291 -6.75 -14.60 5.31
C GLU A 291 -5.84 -13.53 5.95
N VAL A 292 -5.11 -12.79 5.13
CA VAL A 292 -4.17 -11.74 5.61
C VAL A 292 -4.84 -10.68 6.49
N THR A 293 -6.15 -10.49 6.36
CA THR A 293 -6.93 -9.53 7.14
C THR A 293 -7.05 -9.92 8.61
N LYS A 294 -6.94 -11.21 8.94
CA LYS A 294 -6.88 -11.68 10.34
C LYS A 294 -5.60 -11.20 11.02
N ASN A 295 -4.46 -11.31 10.33
CA ASN A 295 -3.18 -10.83 10.87
C ASN A 295 -3.20 -9.31 11.10
N ILE A 296 -3.82 -8.55 10.17
CA ILE A 296 -3.99 -7.09 10.33
C ILE A 296 -4.88 -6.79 11.54
N ALA A 297 -6.05 -7.45 11.67
CA ALA A 297 -6.98 -7.22 12.77
C ALA A 297 -6.40 -7.64 14.13
N GLU A 298 -5.61 -8.71 14.17
CA GLU A 298 -4.88 -9.15 15.36
C GLU A 298 -3.85 -8.12 15.81
N TYR A 299 -3.04 -7.60 14.87
CA TYR A 299 -2.11 -6.51 15.14
C TYR A 299 -2.84 -5.28 15.71
N VAL A 300 -3.97 -4.88 15.11
CA VAL A 300 -4.78 -3.73 15.59
C VAL A 300 -5.25 -3.97 17.01
N ARG A 301 -5.84 -5.14 17.33
CA ARG A 301 -6.25 -5.51 18.68
C ARG A 301 -5.13 -5.33 19.70
N ASP A 302 -3.93 -5.78 19.33
CA ASP A 302 -2.78 -5.79 20.25
C ASP A 302 -2.13 -4.43 20.42
N SER A 303 -2.27 -3.54 19.44
CA SER A 303 -1.72 -2.17 19.47
C SER A 303 -2.59 -1.15 20.21
N ILE A 304 -3.90 -1.42 20.41
CA ILE A 304 -4.86 -0.49 21.02
C ILE A 304 -5.33 -0.91 22.43
N LYS A 305 -4.55 -1.72 23.09
CA LYS A 305 -4.81 -2.20 24.48
C LYS A 305 -4.87 -1.06 25.50
#